data_5941e35ec9f1c2cbb2b2d856c7b9498b
#
_entry.id   5941e35ec9f1c2cbb2b2d856c7b9498b
#
_cell.length_a   1.000
_cell.length_b   1.000
_cell.length_c   1.000
_cell.angle_alpha   90.00
_cell.angle_beta   90.00
_cell.angle_gamma   90.00
#
_symmetry.space_group_name_H-M   'P 1'
#
loop_
_entity.id
_entity.type
_entity.pdbx_description
1 polymer ?
#
loop_
_entity_poly.entity_id
_entity_poly.type
_entity_poly.pdbx_seq_one_letter_code
_entity_poly.pdbx_strand_id
1 'polypeptide(L)'
;MLFFALLLSVLWTPLALADGIDELKSYLRGLNSLSANFRQITISADGGQMIESTGTFYLLRPNRFRWDYETPNEQEIVADGSRIYVHDKELNQVTHSSQKKILDGTPAQLLASEQPVEDYFTLSNMDEGDGRTWVELVPKTEDTEVVKLRIAFTEGQLDNLLMEDRFGQLTRFIFTNLKRNPQLDYAMFRFERPAGSDFLQVD
;
A
#
# COMPACT_ATOMS: atom_id res chain seq x y z
N MET A 1 57.88 -2.24 -40.63
CA MET A 1 56.54 -1.68 -40.45
C MET A 1 55.72 -2.65 -39.59
N LEU A 2 55.62 -2.41 -38.30
CA LEU A 2 54.79 -3.20 -37.40
C LEU A 2 53.42 -2.52 -37.32
N PHE A 3 52.37 -3.23 -37.75
CA PHE A 3 50.98 -2.79 -37.53
C PHE A 3 50.54 -3.24 -36.15
N PHE A 4 50.29 -2.28 -35.25
CA PHE A 4 49.70 -2.49 -33.95
C PHE A 4 48.17 -2.48 -34.12
N ALA A 5 47.52 -3.64 -34.08
CA ALA A 5 46.06 -3.76 -34.09
C ALA A 5 45.54 -3.49 -32.69
N LEU A 6 44.88 -2.33 -32.50
CA LEU A 6 44.21 -1.95 -31.26
C LEU A 6 42.87 -2.71 -31.17
N LEU A 7 42.80 -3.74 -30.36
CA LEU A 7 41.55 -4.45 -30.03
C LEU A 7 40.72 -3.60 -29.10
N LEU A 8 39.67 -2.98 -29.63
CA LEU A 8 38.67 -2.25 -28.87
C LEU A 8 37.69 -3.26 -28.23
N SER A 9 37.91 -3.64 -26.98
CA SER A 9 36.98 -4.48 -26.22
C SER A 9 35.78 -3.64 -25.80
N VAL A 10 34.63 -3.84 -26.46
CA VAL A 10 33.34 -3.28 -26.07
C VAL A 10 32.89 -4.05 -24.83
N LEU A 11 33.00 -3.42 -23.66
CA LEU A 11 32.42 -3.90 -22.42
C LEU A 11 30.88 -3.77 -22.51
N TRP A 12 30.22 -4.85 -22.84
CA TRP A 12 28.77 -4.98 -22.68
C TRP A 12 28.50 -5.08 -21.17
N THR A 13 28.13 -3.95 -20.57
CA THR A 13 27.51 -3.98 -19.22
C THR A 13 26.10 -4.54 -19.37
N PRO A 14 25.77 -5.68 -18.76
CA PRO A 14 24.37 -6.10 -18.70
C PRO A 14 23.60 -5.01 -18.00
N LEU A 15 22.53 -4.50 -18.61
CA LEU A 15 21.53 -3.74 -17.92
C LEU A 15 20.94 -4.69 -16.86
N ALA A 16 21.30 -4.47 -15.60
CA ALA A 16 20.62 -5.12 -14.49
C ALA A 16 19.17 -4.61 -14.53
N LEU A 17 18.24 -5.46 -14.93
CA LEU A 17 16.82 -5.22 -14.69
C LEU A 17 16.69 -5.04 -13.18
N ALA A 18 16.12 -3.92 -12.75
CA ALA A 18 15.86 -3.67 -11.34
C ALA A 18 14.99 -4.82 -10.83
N ASP A 19 15.49 -5.57 -9.84
CA ASP A 19 14.74 -6.63 -9.19
C ASP A 19 13.69 -5.97 -8.31
N GLY A 20 12.41 -6.06 -8.70
CA GLY A 20 11.31 -5.42 -8.00
C GLY A 20 11.17 -5.90 -6.56
N ILE A 21 11.47 -7.18 -6.30
CA ILE A 21 11.47 -7.74 -4.96
C ILE A 21 12.54 -7.07 -4.10
N ASP A 22 13.73 -6.88 -4.64
CA ASP A 22 14.82 -6.20 -3.91
C ASP A 22 14.49 -4.71 -3.69
N GLU A 23 13.84 -4.05 -4.66
CA GLU A 23 13.38 -2.67 -4.53
C GLU A 23 12.31 -2.55 -3.44
N LEU A 24 11.30 -3.43 -3.43
CA LEU A 24 10.28 -3.50 -2.38
C LEU A 24 10.91 -3.69 -1.00
N LYS A 25 11.79 -4.66 -0.85
CA LYS A 25 12.50 -4.93 0.42
C LYS A 25 13.34 -3.74 0.87
N SER A 26 14.03 -3.11 -0.08
CA SER A 26 14.83 -1.91 0.19
C SER A 26 13.95 -0.73 0.60
N TYR A 27 12.79 -0.57 -0.04
CA TYR A 27 11.82 0.46 0.30
C TYR A 27 11.25 0.25 1.70
N LEU A 28 10.86 -0.98 2.05
CA LEU A 28 10.32 -1.30 3.37
C LEU A 28 11.37 -1.23 4.48
N ARG A 29 12.65 -1.46 4.16
CA ARG A 29 13.75 -1.35 5.12
C ARG A 29 13.98 0.11 5.51
N GLY A 30 13.91 0.38 6.81
CA GLY A 30 14.06 1.75 7.33
C GLY A 30 12.88 2.68 7.02
N LEU A 31 11.75 2.12 6.61
CA LEU A 31 10.48 2.82 6.59
C LEU A 31 9.94 2.90 8.02
N ASN A 32 9.82 4.12 8.56
CA ASN A 32 9.25 4.37 9.88
C ASN A 32 7.89 5.07 9.76
N SER A 33 7.75 5.95 8.78
CA SER A 33 6.50 6.69 8.55
C SER A 33 6.32 7.03 7.07
N LEU A 34 5.06 7.26 6.66
CA LEU A 34 4.69 7.79 5.36
C LEU A 34 3.61 8.85 5.52
N SER A 35 3.61 9.82 4.61
CA SER A 35 2.44 10.65 4.34
C SER A 35 2.28 10.81 2.83
N ALA A 36 1.05 10.77 2.34
CA ALA A 36 0.75 10.94 0.92
C ALA A 36 -0.67 11.47 0.74
N ASN A 37 -0.93 12.11 -0.39
CA ASN A 37 -2.27 12.17 -0.93
C ASN A 37 -2.53 10.91 -1.76
N PHE A 38 -3.76 10.45 -1.82
CA PHE A 38 -4.11 9.32 -2.67
C PHE A 38 -5.31 9.62 -3.54
N ARG A 39 -5.34 8.94 -4.68
CA ARG A 39 -6.52 8.73 -5.52
C ARG A 39 -6.75 7.24 -5.63
N GLN A 40 -7.92 6.79 -5.18
CA GLN A 40 -8.35 5.40 -5.25
C GLN A 40 -9.37 5.25 -6.37
N ILE A 41 -9.19 4.23 -7.19
CA ILE A 41 -10.13 3.83 -8.23
C ILE A 41 -10.53 2.39 -7.95
N THR A 42 -11.81 2.16 -7.70
CA THR A 42 -12.38 0.83 -7.47
C THR A 42 -13.29 0.46 -8.62
N ILE A 43 -13.05 -0.71 -9.21
CA ILE A 43 -13.81 -1.23 -10.37
C ILE A 43 -14.42 -2.55 -9.94
N SER A 44 -15.75 -2.68 -10.09
CA SER A 44 -16.46 -3.93 -9.82
C SER A 44 -16.01 -5.05 -10.78
N ALA A 45 -16.18 -6.32 -10.37
CA ALA A 45 -15.71 -7.48 -11.12
C ALA A 45 -16.31 -7.57 -12.55
N ASP A 46 -17.53 -7.10 -12.74
CA ASP A 46 -18.21 -7.02 -14.05
C ASP A 46 -17.82 -5.80 -14.87
N GLY A 47 -16.99 -4.88 -14.32
CA GLY A 47 -16.58 -3.62 -14.94
C GLY A 47 -17.71 -2.59 -15.03
N GLY A 48 -18.90 -2.88 -14.49
CA GLY A 48 -20.10 -2.04 -14.62
C GLY A 48 -20.10 -0.80 -13.73
N GLN A 49 -19.34 -0.83 -12.63
CA GLN A 49 -19.23 0.28 -11.69
C GLN A 49 -17.77 0.68 -11.49
N MET A 50 -17.53 1.97 -11.50
CA MET A 50 -16.26 2.59 -11.18
C MET A 50 -16.50 3.71 -10.16
N ILE A 51 -15.84 3.61 -9.01
CA ILE A 51 -15.89 4.61 -7.94
C ILE A 51 -14.51 5.20 -7.79
N GLU A 52 -14.43 6.52 -7.78
CA GLU A 52 -13.20 7.27 -7.51
C GLU A 52 -13.31 7.95 -6.16
N SER A 53 -12.27 7.81 -5.34
CA SER A 53 -12.16 8.44 -4.02
C SER A 53 -10.80 9.14 -3.90
N THR A 54 -10.76 10.21 -3.13
CA THR A 54 -9.52 10.95 -2.86
C THR A 54 -9.38 11.21 -1.37
N GLY A 55 -8.16 11.49 -0.93
CA GLY A 55 -7.91 11.82 0.45
C GLY A 55 -6.43 11.81 0.81
N THR A 56 -6.16 11.68 2.11
CA THR A 56 -4.81 11.65 2.67
C THR A 56 -4.54 10.35 3.43
N PHE A 57 -3.31 9.89 3.34
CA PHE A 57 -2.82 8.69 4.00
C PHE A 57 -1.61 9.00 4.86
N TYR A 58 -1.62 8.50 6.10
CA TYR A 58 -0.53 8.58 7.05
C TYR A 58 -0.24 7.19 7.62
N LEU A 59 1.03 6.88 7.75
CA LEU A 59 1.51 5.63 8.32
C LEU A 59 2.58 5.93 9.37
N LEU A 60 2.52 5.24 10.49
CA LEU A 60 3.55 5.23 11.53
C LEU A 60 3.78 3.80 12.01
N ARG A 61 4.94 3.26 11.71
CA ARG A 61 5.31 1.92 12.18
C ARG A 61 5.60 1.90 13.68
N PRO A 62 5.32 0.77 14.34
CA PRO A 62 4.59 -0.39 13.84
C PRO A 62 3.06 -0.21 13.88
N ASN A 63 2.40 -0.75 12.88
CA ASN A 63 0.96 -1.06 12.88
C ASN A 63 0.01 0.13 13.10
N ARG A 64 0.42 1.36 12.82
CA ARG A 64 -0.44 2.54 12.91
C ARG A 64 -0.60 3.16 11.55
N PHE A 65 -1.83 3.49 11.20
CA PHE A 65 -2.14 4.28 10.02
C PHE A 65 -3.41 5.07 10.22
N ARG A 66 -3.54 6.09 9.39
CA ARG A 66 -4.73 6.90 9.27
C ARG A 66 -5.02 7.12 7.79
N TRP A 67 -6.27 6.89 7.41
CA TRP A 67 -6.75 7.06 6.05
C TRP A 67 -7.96 7.98 6.11
N ASP A 68 -7.81 9.19 5.61
CA ASP A 68 -8.87 10.19 5.59
C ASP A 68 -9.39 10.31 4.16
N TYR A 69 -10.60 9.82 3.90
CA TYR A 69 -11.31 10.01 2.64
C TYR A 69 -12.04 11.34 2.66
N GLU A 70 -11.88 12.11 1.56
CA GLU A 70 -12.49 13.43 1.38
C GLU A 70 -13.63 13.37 0.37
N THR A 71 -13.52 12.51 -0.63
CA THR A 71 -14.53 12.33 -1.69
C THR A 71 -14.70 10.84 -2.01
N PRO A 72 -15.89 10.40 -2.51
CA PRO A 72 -17.16 11.14 -2.58
C PRO A 72 -17.78 11.38 -1.21
N ASN A 73 -17.53 10.51 -0.24
CA ASN A 73 -18.06 10.57 1.12
C ASN A 73 -16.92 10.70 2.11
N GLU A 74 -17.08 11.55 3.10
CA GLU A 74 -16.08 11.71 4.15
C GLU A 74 -16.05 10.50 5.09
N GLN A 75 -14.91 9.83 5.14
CA GLN A 75 -14.70 8.69 6.04
C GLN A 75 -13.29 8.77 6.64
N GLU A 76 -13.16 8.40 7.88
CA GLU A 76 -11.90 8.34 8.59
C GLU A 76 -11.64 6.89 9.04
N ILE A 77 -10.49 6.34 8.66
CA ILE A 77 -10.04 5.02 9.12
C ILE A 77 -8.78 5.21 9.95
N VAL A 78 -8.82 4.84 11.22
CA VAL A 78 -7.69 4.95 12.14
C VAL A 78 -7.34 3.58 12.70
N ALA A 79 -6.08 3.20 12.55
CA ALA A 79 -5.49 2.04 13.21
C ALA A 79 -4.48 2.51 14.27
N ASP A 80 -4.73 2.14 15.53
CA ASP A 80 -3.94 2.59 16.68
C ASP A 80 -2.81 1.62 17.09
N GLY A 81 -2.68 0.51 16.35
CA GLY A 81 -1.75 -0.59 16.64
C GLY A 81 -2.41 -1.81 17.28
N SER A 82 -3.65 -1.69 17.75
CA SER A 82 -4.44 -2.78 18.32
C SER A 82 -5.83 -2.90 17.72
N ARG A 83 -6.47 -1.79 17.47
CA ARG A 83 -7.80 -1.68 16.90
C ARG A 83 -7.78 -0.84 15.63
N ILE A 84 -8.77 -1.10 14.77
CA ILE A 84 -9.12 -0.28 13.63
C ILE A 84 -10.49 0.31 13.89
N TYR A 85 -10.63 1.60 13.61
CA TYR A 85 -11.87 2.38 13.71
C TYR A 85 -12.18 2.91 12.33
N VAL A 86 -13.43 2.76 11.91
CA VAL A 86 -13.95 3.33 10.66
C VAL A 86 -15.10 4.25 11.03
N HIS A 87 -14.91 5.53 10.84
CA HIS A 87 -15.91 6.56 11.11
C HIS A 87 -16.49 7.08 9.79
N ASP A 88 -17.74 6.73 9.53
CA ASP A 88 -18.55 7.34 8.49
C ASP A 88 -19.13 8.64 9.05
N LYS A 89 -18.66 9.77 8.51
CA LYS A 89 -19.04 11.08 9.04
C LYS A 89 -20.46 11.49 8.66
N GLU A 90 -20.95 11.02 7.49
CA GLU A 90 -22.31 11.33 7.02
C GLU A 90 -23.36 10.62 7.88
N LEU A 91 -23.10 9.36 8.21
CA LEU A 91 -23.97 8.56 9.08
C LEU A 91 -23.73 8.82 10.58
N ASN A 92 -22.66 9.55 10.93
CA ASN A 92 -22.15 9.70 12.29
C ASN A 92 -22.01 8.35 13.02
N GLN A 93 -21.52 7.34 12.29
CA GLN A 93 -21.39 5.96 12.75
C GLN A 93 -19.91 5.56 12.81
N VAL A 94 -19.53 4.92 13.89
CA VAL A 94 -18.20 4.34 14.07
C VAL A 94 -18.31 2.84 14.20
N THR A 95 -17.61 2.10 13.35
CA THR A 95 -17.37 0.67 13.54
C THR A 95 -15.93 0.45 14.00
N HIS A 96 -15.72 -0.53 14.86
CA HIS A 96 -14.39 -0.89 15.31
C HIS A 96 -14.22 -2.40 15.47
N SER A 97 -12.99 -2.87 15.27
CA SER A 97 -12.66 -4.28 15.44
C SER A 97 -11.18 -4.48 15.79
N SER A 98 -10.79 -5.73 15.99
CA SER A 98 -9.39 -6.10 16.16
C SER A 98 -8.61 -5.87 14.88
N GLN A 99 -7.54 -5.07 14.94
CA GLN A 99 -6.70 -4.77 13.80
C GLN A 99 -6.08 -6.03 13.19
N LYS A 100 -5.61 -6.97 14.03
CA LYS A 100 -4.98 -8.22 13.56
C LYS A 100 -5.88 -9.03 12.63
N LYS A 101 -7.19 -9.01 12.87
CA LYS A 101 -8.15 -9.82 12.10
C LYS A 101 -8.46 -9.22 10.72
N ILE A 102 -8.44 -7.89 10.61
CA ILE A 102 -8.86 -7.18 9.38
C ILE A 102 -7.69 -6.94 8.43
N LEU A 103 -6.45 -6.84 8.93
CA LEU A 103 -5.32 -6.41 8.11
C LEU A 103 -4.63 -7.53 7.35
N ASP A 104 -4.93 -8.80 7.62
CA ASP A 104 -4.26 -9.91 6.98
C ASP A 104 -4.39 -9.84 5.45
N GLY A 105 -3.24 -9.89 4.75
CA GLY A 105 -3.16 -9.81 3.30
C GLY A 105 -3.39 -8.43 2.69
N THR A 106 -3.64 -7.39 3.49
CA THR A 106 -3.96 -6.05 2.99
C THR A 106 -2.73 -5.20 2.69
N PRO A 107 -2.89 -4.13 1.85
CA PRO A 107 -1.86 -3.12 1.68
C PRO A 107 -1.40 -2.46 2.98
N ALA A 108 -2.32 -2.30 3.93
CA ALA A 108 -2.01 -1.70 5.21
C ALA A 108 -1.08 -2.60 6.05
N GLN A 109 -1.28 -3.92 6.02
CA GLN A 109 -0.34 -4.87 6.64
C GLN A 109 1.04 -4.78 5.99
N LEU A 110 1.11 -4.79 4.66
CA LEU A 110 2.36 -4.70 3.91
C LEU A 110 3.18 -3.47 4.31
N LEU A 111 2.55 -2.31 4.39
CA LEU A 111 3.25 -1.06 4.66
C LEU A 111 3.50 -0.83 6.17
N ALA A 112 2.57 -1.24 7.05
CA ALA A 112 2.61 -0.93 8.48
C ALA A 112 3.37 -1.97 9.32
N SER A 113 3.55 -3.20 8.83
CA SER A 113 4.30 -4.23 9.55
C SER A 113 5.81 -3.97 9.52
N GLU A 114 6.49 -4.31 10.60
CA GLU A 114 7.97 -4.36 10.68
C GLU A 114 8.52 -5.76 10.40
N GLN A 115 7.65 -6.76 10.31
CA GLN A 115 8.04 -8.13 9.99
C GLN A 115 8.45 -8.26 8.52
N PRO A 116 9.30 -9.23 8.17
CA PRO A 116 9.66 -9.49 6.78
C PRO A 116 8.40 -9.71 5.91
N VAL A 117 8.36 -9.08 4.75
CA VAL A 117 7.22 -9.19 3.83
C VAL A 117 6.96 -10.63 3.39
N GLU A 118 8.01 -11.44 3.34
CA GLU A 118 7.97 -12.86 3.01
C GLU A 118 7.25 -13.72 4.04
N ASP A 119 7.06 -13.23 5.27
CA ASP A 119 6.29 -13.96 6.29
C ASP A 119 4.80 -13.99 5.94
N TYR A 120 4.32 -12.99 5.22
CA TYR A 120 2.90 -12.79 4.88
C TYR A 120 2.57 -13.07 3.42
N PHE A 121 3.53 -12.84 2.51
CA PHE A 121 3.30 -12.88 1.08
C PHE A 121 4.31 -13.77 0.34
N THR A 122 3.84 -14.39 -0.73
CA THR A 122 4.67 -14.94 -1.79
C THR A 122 4.92 -13.83 -2.80
N LEU A 123 6.19 -13.57 -3.16
CA LEU A 123 6.59 -12.47 -4.02
C LEU A 123 7.00 -12.96 -5.40
N SER A 124 6.65 -12.22 -6.44
CA SER A 124 7.16 -12.44 -7.81
C SER A 124 7.41 -11.12 -8.53
N ASN A 125 8.49 -11.07 -9.28
CA ASN A 125 8.80 -9.95 -10.16
C ASN A 125 7.85 -9.93 -11.35
N MET A 126 7.47 -8.73 -11.77
CA MET A 126 6.64 -8.51 -12.95
C MET A 126 7.31 -7.51 -13.88
N ASP A 127 7.08 -7.69 -15.18
CA ASP A 127 7.45 -6.72 -16.21
C ASP A 127 6.16 -6.33 -16.95
N GLU A 128 5.70 -5.11 -16.71
CA GLU A 128 4.52 -4.55 -17.36
C GLU A 128 4.92 -3.67 -18.58
N GLY A 129 6.22 -3.49 -18.84
CA GLY A 129 6.72 -2.73 -19.98
C GLY A 129 6.44 -1.23 -19.94
N ASP A 130 6.02 -0.70 -18.78
CA ASP A 130 5.60 0.70 -18.60
C ASP A 130 6.67 1.59 -17.93
N GLY A 131 7.89 1.05 -17.79
CA GLY A 131 9.04 1.74 -17.19
C GLY A 131 9.02 1.79 -15.67
N ARG A 132 8.08 1.12 -15.03
CA ARG A 132 8.01 0.94 -13.57
C ARG A 132 8.59 -0.40 -13.16
N THR A 133 9.03 -0.48 -11.93
CA THR A 133 9.40 -1.75 -11.30
C THR A 133 8.19 -2.30 -10.56
N TRP A 134 7.70 -3.47 -10.96
CA TRP A 134 6.50 -4.09 -10.41
C TRP A 134 6.80 -5.35 -9.61
N VAL A 135 6.08 -5.53 -8.52
CA VAL A 135 6.09 -6.75 -7.70
C VAL A 135 4.66 -7.22 -7.47
N GLU A 136 4.41 -8.49 -7.73
CA GLU A 136 3.17 -9.15 -7.33
C GLU A 136 3.37 -9.83 -5.99
N LEU A 137 2.38 -9.70 -5.11
CA LEU A 137 2.33 -10.28 -3.78
C LEU A 137 1.05 -11.07 -3.64
N VAL A 138 1.17 -12.35 -3.31
CA VAL A 138 0.03 -13.23 -3.01
C VAL A 138 0.05 -13.55 -1.53
N PRO A 139 -1.04 -13.23 -0.78
CA PRO A 139 -1.13 -13.57 0.64
C PRO A 139 -0.93 -15.07 0.87
N LYS A 140 -0.22 -15.43 1.92
CA LYS A 140 -0.01 -16.84 2.32
C LYS A 140 -1.18 -17.41 3.13
N THR A 141 -1.99 -16.54 3.71
CA THR A 141 -3.19 -16.90 4.46
C THR A 141 -4.36 -17.05 3.49
N GLU A 142 -5.06 -18.19 3.50
CA GLU A 142 -6.15 -18.49 2.56
C GLU A 142 -7.47 -17.75 2.88
N ASP A 143 -7.68 -17.37 4.15
CA ASP A 143 -8.91 -16.73 4.63
C ASP A 143 -8.86 -15.20 4.55
N THR A 144 -8.14 -14.62 3.58
CA THR A 144 -8.11 -13.17 3.36
C THR A 144 -9.13 -12.75 2.30
N GLU A 145 -9.64 -11.52 2.42
CA GLU A 145 -10.46 -10.93 1.37
C GLU A 145 -9.63 -10.56 0.14
N VAL A 146 -8.37 -10.23 0.34
CA VAL A 146 -7.42 -9.87 -0.72
C VAL A 146 -6.76 -11.12 -1.26
N VAL A 147 -6.86 -11.35 -2.57
CA VAL A 147 -6.22 -12.49 -3.24
C VAL A 147 -4.90 -12.12 -3.88
N LYS A 148 -4.69 -10.83 -4.18
CA LYS A 148 -3.48 -10.37 -4.86
C LYS A 148 -3.25 -8.88 -4.63
N LEU A 149 -1.98 -8.53 -4.41
CA LEU A 149 -1.50 -7.16 -4.46
C LEU A 149 -0.46 -7.02 -5.57
N ARG A 150 -0.39 -5.85 -6.20
CA ARG A 150 0.70 -5.46 -7.08
C ARG A 150 1.17 -4.07 -6.66
N ILE A 151 2.45 -3.92 -6.48
CA ILE A 151 3.05 -2.66 -6.07
C ILE A 151 4.04 -2.20 -7.14
N ALA A 152 4.01 -0.93 -7.46
CA ALA A 152 4.89 -0.32 -8.43
C ALA A 152 5.75 0.76 -7.80
N PHE A 153 6.99 0.81 -8.27
CA PHE A 153 7.95 1.85 -7.95
C PHE A 153 8.36 2.59 -9.21
N THR A 154 8.53 3.90 -9.05
CA THR A 154 9.14 4.78 -10.05
C THR A 154 10.29 5.50 -9.37
N GLU A 155 11.52 5.32 -9.87
CA GLU A 155 12.73 5.94 -9.30
C GLU A 155 12.88 5.67 -7.79
N GLY A 156 12.58 4.44 -7.34
CA GLY A 156 12.68 4.05 -5.93
C GLY A 156 11.56 4.58 -5.03
N GLN A 157 10.57 5.26 -5.58
CA GLN A 157 9.41 5.77 -4.84
C GLN A 157 8.17 4.93 -5.12
N LEU A 158 7.40 4.65 -4.07
CA LEU A 158 6.09 4.03 -4.19
C LEU A 158 5.18 4.92 -5.04
N ASP A 159 4.68 4.39 -6.13
CA ASP A 159 3.85 5.11 -7.11
C ASP A 159 2.42 4.56 -7.16
N ASN A 160 2.27 3.25 -7.32
CA ASN A 160 0.98 2.61 -7.43
C ASN A 160 0.89 1.38 -6.52
N LEU A 161 -0.33 1.10 -6.09
CA LEU A 161 -0.69 -0.15 -5.44
C LEU A 161 -2.02 -0.61 -6.01
N LEU A 162 -2.06 -1.84 -6.53
CA LEU A 162 -3.27 -2.48 -7.02
C LEU A 162 -3.62 -3.64 -6.09
N MET A 163 -4.91 -3.81 -5.84
CA MET A 163 -5.47 -4.87 -5.01
C MET A 163 -6.58 -5.56 -5.79
N GLU A 164 -6.58 -6.87 -5.76
CA GLU A 164 -7.66 -7.72 -6.26
C GLU A 164 -8.26 -8.48 -5.08
N ASP A 165 -9.58 -8.40 -4.90
CA ASP A 165 -10.28 -9.12 -3.87
C ASP A 165 -10.86 -10.46 -4.39
N ARG A 166 -11.37 -11.30 -3.44
CA ARG A 166 -11.96 -12.61 -3.78
C ARG A 166 -13.22 -12.53 -4.63
N PHE A 167 -13.83 -11.36 -4.76
CA PHE A 167 -15.01 -11.13 -5.58
C PHE A 167 -14.64 -10.63 -6.99
N GLY A 168 -13.33 -10.45 -7.27
CA GLY A 168 -12.81 -9.96 -8.54
C GLY A 168 -12.88 -8.43 -8.67
N GLN A 169 -13.15 -7.71 -7.59
CA GLN A 169 -13.08 -6.26 -7.57
C GLN A 169 -11.61 -5.82 -7.61
N LEU A 170 -11.33 -4.83 -8.45
CA LEU A 170 -10.00 -4.24 -8.56
C LEU A 170 -9.99 -2.86 -7.90
N THR A 171 -9.04 -2.65 -7.00
CA THR A 171 -8.79 -1.35 -6.38
C THR A 171 -7.37 -0.89 -6.68
N ARG A 172 -7.24 0.33 -7.22
CA ARG A 172 -5.96 0.97 -7.51
C ARG A 172 -5.79 2.20 -6.65
N PHE A 173 -4.67 2.29 -5.96
CA PHE A 173 -4.21 3.48 -5.25
C PHE A 173 -3.07 4.12 -6.05
N ILE A 174 -3.19 5.41 -6.31
CA ILE A 174 -2.18 6.26 -6.93
C ILE A 174 -1.75 7.28 -5.88
N PHE A 175 -0.49 7.26 -5.50
CA PHE A 175 0.04 8.15 -4.48
C PHE A 175 0.69 9.38 -5.09
N THR A 176 0.42 10.54 -4.49
CA THR A 176 1.03 11.82 -4.86
C THR A 176 1.53 12.53 -3.61
N ASN A 177 2.48 13.46 -3.77
CA ASN A 177 3.08 14.19 -2.65
C ASN A 177 3.61 13.27 -1.54
N LEU A 178 4.05 12.06 -1.91
CA LEU A 178 4.53 11.07 -0.98
C LEU A 178 5.81 11.55 -0.30
N LYS A 179 5.80 11.48 1.03
CA LYS A 179 6.95 11.78 1.89
C LYS A 179 7.28 10.54 2.69
N ARG A 180 8.51 10.07 2.56
CA ARG A 180 9.05 8.95 3.32
C ARG A 180 9.74 9.46 4.58
N ASN A 181 9.42 8.86 5.72
CA ASN A 181 9.92 9.19 7.04
C ASN A 181 9.68 10.65 7.49
N PRO A 182 8.49 11.26 7.22
CA PRO A 182 8.16 12.54 7.81
C PRO A 182 8.01 12.40 9.34
N GLN A 183 8.25 13.48 10.07
CA GLN A 183 7.89 13.53 11.48
C GLN A 183 6.38 13.64 11.62
N LEU A 184 5.74 12.65 12.22
CA LEU A 184 4.29 12.59 12.46
C LEU A 184 4.02 12.59 13.96
N ASP A 185 2.94 13.29 14.36
CA ASP A 185 2.50 13.27 15.74
C ASP A 185 1.77 11.93 16.01
N TYR A 186 2.16 11.26 17.08
CA TYR A 186 1.53 10.03 17.54
C TYR A 186 0.02 10.21 17.84
N ALA A 187 -0.39 11.42 18.23
CA ALA A 187 -1.79 11.74 18.49
C ALA A 187 -2.69 11.57 17.26
N MET A 188 -2.14 11.70 16.04
CA MET A 188 -2.88 11.49 14.80
C MET A 188 -3.45 10.06 14.66
N PHE A 189 -2.87 9.10 15.37
CA PHE A 189 -3.25 7.68 15.31
C PHE A 189 -4.07 7.25 16.53
N ARG A 190 -4.57 8.21 17.30
CA ARG A 190 -5.56 7.97 18.36
C ARG A 190 -6.94 8.30 17.85
N PHE A 191 -7.84 7.34 17.92
CA PHE A 191 -9.23 7.60 17.60
C PHE A 191 -9.96 8.17 18.82
N GLU A 192 -10.60 9.32 18.63
CA GLU A 192 -11.47 9.93 19.63
C GLU A 192 -12.92 9.81 19.14
N ARG A 193 -13.76 9.12 19.93
CA ARG A 193 -15.15 8.91 19.56
C ARG A 193 -15.90 10.24 19.46
N PRO A 194 -16.50 10.57 18.30
CA PRO A 194 -17.33 11.77 18.16
C PRO A 194 -18.55 11.72 19.08
N ALA A 195 -18.93 12.87 19.61
CA ALA A 195 -20.11 12.97 20.47
C ALA A 195 -21.39 12.58 19.70
N GLY A 196 -22.21 11.70 20.29
CA GLY A 196 -23.47 11.27 19.70
C GLY A 196 -23.33 10.27 18.55
N SER A 197 -22.12 9.77 18.27
CA SER A 197 -21.93 8.75 17.23
C SER A 197 -22.47 7.39 17.69
N ASP A 198 -23.05 6.63 16.75
CA ASP A 198 -23.29 5.21 16.93
C ASP A 198 -21.93 4.50 16.96
N PHE A 199 -21.74 3.60 17.94
CA PHE A 199 -20.46 2.93 18.15
C PHE A 199 -20.64 1.42 18.18
N LEU A 200 -20.27 0.75 17.09
CA LEU A 200 -20.53 -0.65 16.84
C LEU A 200 -19.24 -1.46 16.82
N GLN A 201 -19.20 -2.56 17.57
CA GLN A 201 -18.13 -3.54 17.46
C GLN A 201 -18.47 -4.55 16.37
N VAL A 202 -17.51 -4.79 15.47
CA VAL A 202 -17.60 -5.79 14.40
C VAL A 202 -16.46 -6.76 14.61
N ASP A 203 -16.76 -8.00 15.03
CA ASP A 203 -15.77 -9.08 15.28
C ASP A 203 -15.88 -10.20 14.25
#